data_d62a88a9b8acf3f903834ee85980f0ed
#
_entry.id   d62a88a9b8acf3f903834ee85980f0ed
#
_cell.length_a   1.000
_cell.length_b   1.000
_cell.length_c   1.000
_cell.angle_alpha   90.00
_cell.angle_beta   90.00
_cell.angle_gamma   90.00
#
_symmetry.space_group_name_H-M   'P 1'
#
loop_
_entity.id
_entity.type
_entity.pdbx_description
1 polymer ?
#
loop_
_entity_poly.entity_id
_entity_poly.type
_entity_poly.pdbx_seq_one_letter_code
_entity_poly.pdbx_strand_id
1 'polypeptide(L)' 'MNAQGRKEIAKYLASLNEIKDKLESMKDDEEEKYDNMPEGLQDSERGEAMQEAIESLETACDSLEEAISSLNEIS' A
#
# COMPACT_ATOMS: atom_id res chain seq x y z
N MET A 1 5.89 16.48 22.45
CA MET A 1 5.65 17.32 21.27
C MET A 1 4.57 18.33 21.56
N ASN A 2 4.72 19.56 21.05
CA ASN A 2 3.75 20.61 21.28
C ASN A 2 2.51 20.48 20.39
N ALA A 3 1.51 21.36 20.62
CA ALA A 3 0.25 21.33 19.89
C ALA A 3 0.44 21.54 18.39
N GLN A 4 1.35 22.43 18.00
CA GLN A 4 1.62 22.71 16.58
C GLN A 4 2.19 21.48 15.88
N GLY A 5 3.14 20.80 16.50
CA GLY A 5 3.71 19.58 15.96
C GLY A 5 2.67 18.46 15.78
N ARG A 6 1.77 18.32 16.75
CA ARG A 6 0.68 17.34 16.68
C ARG A 6 -0.28 17.63 15.54
N LYS A 7 -0.57 18.91 15.29
CA LYS A 7 -1.42 19.30 14.17
C LYS A 7 -0.78 18.98 12.84
N GLU A 8 0.53 19.17 12.72
CA GLU A 8 1.28 18.82 11.51
C GLU A 8 1.25 17.32 11.28
N ILE A 9 1.47 16.53 12.32
CA ILE A 9 1.40 15.06 12.24
C ILE A 9 0.02 14.62 11.79
N ALA A 10 -1.04 15.22 12.31
CA ALA A 10 -2.41 14.89 11.91
C ALA A 10 -2.63 15.09 10.40
N LYS A 11 -2.05 16.15 9.83
CA LYS A 11 -2.13 16.39 8.39
C LYS A 11 -1.39 15.33 7.60
N TYR A 12 -0.19 14.98 8.04
CA TYR A 12 0.62 13.96 7.36
C TYR A 12 -0.04 12.57 7.48
N LEU A 13 -0.65 12.28 8.63
CA LEU A 13 -1.41 11.05 8.82
C LEU A 13 -2.56 10.93 7.82
N ALA A 14 -3.30 12.02 7.61
CA ALA A 14 -4.39 12.04 6.64
C ALA A 14 -3.86 11.73 5.23
N SER A 15 -2.71 12.33 4.86
CA SER A 15 -2.08 12.09 3.58
C SER A 15 -1.59 10.65 3.43
N LEU A 16 -0.97 10.11 4.47
CA LEU A 16 -0.49 8.72 4.45
C LEU A 16 -1.63 7.72 4.32
N ASN A 17 -2.73 7.95 5.03
CA ASN A 17 -3.92 7.10 4.91
C ASN A 17 -4.49 7.13 3.49
N GLU A 18 -4.55 8.29 2.87
CA GLU A 18 -5.01 8.44 1.50
C GLU A 18 -4.10 7.70 0.53
N ILE A 19 -2.78 7.84 0.68
CA ILE A 19 -1.81 7.15 -0.16
C ILE A 19 -1.93 5.63 0.02
N LYS A 20 -2.05 5.16 1.25
CA LYS A 20 -2.22 3.73 1.53
C LYS A 20 -3.45 3.17 0.84
N ASP A 21 -4.58 3.87 0.92
CA ASP A 21 -5.82 3.44 0.27
C ASP A 21 -5.66 3.33 -1.24
N LYS A 22 -4.96 4.29 -1.85
CA LYS A 22 -4.70 4.27 -3.29
C LYS A 22 -3.81 3.10 -3.69
N LEU A 23 -2.79 2.81 -2.89
CA LEU A 23 -1.89 1.68 -3.15
C LEU A 23 -2.62 0.34 -2.98
N GLU A 24 -3.50 0.22 -2.01
CA GLU A 24 -4.34 -0.97 -1.83
C GLU A 24 -5.24 -1.19 -3.05
N SER A 25 -5.84 -0.11 -3.58
CA SER A 25 -6.64 -0.19 -4.80
C SER A 25 -5.83 -0.65 -5.99
N MET A 26 -4.59 -0.15 -6.13
CA MET A 26 -3.69 -0.59 -7.20
C MET A 26 -3.34 -2.07 -7.06
N LYS A 27 -3.11 -2.52 -5.83
CA LYS A 27 -2.83 -3.93 -5.55
C LYS A 27 -4.01 -4.81 -5.94
N ASP A 28 -5.21 -4.42 -5.55
CA ASP A 28 -6.43 -5.15 -5.86
C ASP A 28 -6.66 -5.24 -7.37
N ASP A 29 -6.43 -4.14 -8.09
CA ASP A 29 -6.55 -4.11 -9.55
C ASP A 29 -5.56 -5.06 -10.21
N GLU A 30 -4.33 -5.09 -9.72
CA GLU A 30 -3.30 -5.96 -10.27
C GLU A 30 -3.60 -7.44 -9.98
N GLU A 31 -4.11 -7.74 -8.78
CA GLU A 31 -4.55 -9.09 -8.42
C GLU A 31 -5.67 -9.57 -9.35
N GLU A 32 -6.63 -8.70 -9.64
CA GLU A 32 -7.73 -9.01 -10.55
C GLU A 32 -7.22 -9.32 -11.96
N LYS A 33 -6.29 -8.51 -12.45
CA LYS A 33 -5.66 -8.75 -13.77
C LYS A 33 -4.92 -10.07 -13.80
N TYR A 34 -4.19 -10.38 -12.73
CA TYR A 34 -3.46 -11.64 -12.64
C TYR A 34 -4.43 -12.84 -12.62
N ASP A 35 -5.48 -12.75 -11.80
CA ASP A 35 -6.46 -13.82 -11.68
C ASP A 35 -7.22 -14.07 -12.98
N ASN A 36 -7.38 -13.05 -13.80
CA ASN A 36 -8.05 -13.15 -15.10
C ASN A 36 -7.13 -13.63 -16.23
N MET A 37 -5.83 -13.77 -15.98
CA MET A 37 -4.92 -14.32 -16.97
C MET A 37 -5.13 -15.82 -17.14
N PRO A 38 -5.01 -16.34 -18.37
CA PRO A 38 -4.98 -17.79 -18.59
C PRO A 38 -3.84 -18.43 -17.79
N GLU A 39 -4.06 -19.64 -17.26
CA GLU A 39 -3.07 -20.33 -16.42
C GLU A 39 -1.68 -20.40 -17.04
N GLY A 40 -1.59 -20.67 -18.33
CA GLY A 40 -0.30 -20.75 -19.02
C GLY A 40 0.45 -19.43 -19.05
N LEU A 41 -0.26 -18.30 -18.97
CA LEU A 41 0.35 -16.98 -18.93
C LEU A 41 0.70 -16.53 -17.51
N GLN A 42 0.03 -17.09 -16.50
CA GLN A 42 0.36 -16.78 -15.11
C GLN A 42 1.78 -17.23 -14.74
N ASP A 43 2.26 -18.28 -15.35
CA ASP A 43 3.62 -18.79 -15.12
C ASP A 43 4.67 -18.15 -16.02
N SER A 44 4.27 -17.22 -16.88
CA SER A 44 5.18 -16.49 -17.76
C SER A 44 5.93 -15.40 -17.01
N GLU A 45 6.93 -14.80 -17.67
CA GLU A 45 7.65 -13.64 -17.11
C GLU A 45 6.71 -12.51 -16.71
N ARG A 46 5.68 -12.27 -17.54
CA ARG A 46 4.69 -11.22 -17.26
C ARG A 46 3.89 -11.54 -16.01
N GLY A 47 3.48 -12.81 -15.86
CA GLY A 47 2.76 -13.26 -14.67
C GLY A 47 3.61 -13.15 -13.40
N GLU A 48 4.89 -13.54 -13.50
CA GLU A 48 5.83 -13.40 -12.39
C GLU A 48 6.06 -11.95 -12.00
N ALA A 49 6.20 -11.06 -12.99
CA ALA A 49 6.35 -9.63 -12.72
C ALA A 49 5.12 -9.05 -12.03
N MET A 50 3.92 -9.50 -12.39
CA MET A 50 2.68 -9.07 -11.75
C MET A 50 2.63 -9.55 -10.29
N GLN A 51 3.03 -10.79 -10.02
CA GLN A 51 3.09 -11.31 -8.66
C GLN A 51 4.08 -10.53 -7.79
N GLU A 52 5.25 -10.21 -8.34
CA GLU A 52 6.24 -9.39 -7.64
C GLU A 52 5.70 -8.00 -7.31
N ALA A 53 4.98 -7.39 -8.26
CA ALA A 53 4.36 -6.08 -8.04
C ALA A 53 3.31 -6.14 -6.93
N ILE A 54 2.48 -7.19 -6.93
CA ILE A 54 1.46 -7.40 -5.90
C ILE A 54 2.10 -7.55 -4.52
N GLU A 55 3.14 -8.36 -4.42
CA GLU A 55 3.87 -8.57 -3.15
C GLU A 55 4.51 -7.28 -2.66
N SER A 56 5.12 -6.52 -3.57
CA SER A 56 5.76 -5.25 -3.22
C SER A 56 4.74 -4.22 -2.75
N LEU A 57 3.58 -4.15 -3.39
CA LEU A 57 2.50 -3.26 -2.97
C LEU A 57 1.95 -3.66 -1.60
N GLU A 58 1.79 -4.95 -1.35
CA GLU A 58 1.34 -5.45 -0.06
C GLU A 58 2.33 -5.08 1.05
N THR A 59 3.62 -5.30 0.81
CA THR A 59 4.69 -4.94 1.76
C THR A 59 4.70 -3.45 2.03
N ALA A 60 4.55 -2.63 0.98
CA ALA A 60 4.51 -1.18 1.12
C ALA A 60 3.31 -0.73 1.97
N CYS A 61 2.14 -1.33 1.75
CA CYS A 61 0.95 -1.01 2.54
C CYS A 61 1.13 -1.40 4.00
N ASP A 62 1.73 -2.55 4.28
CA ASP A 62 2.01 -2.98 5.65
C ASP A 62 2.98 -2.03 6.35
N SER A 63 4.02 -1.59 5.64
CA SER A 63 4.99 -0.64 6.17
C SER A 63 4.34 0.72 6.46
N LEU A 64 3.44 1.16 5.59
CA LEU A 64 2.68 2.40 5.80
C LEU A 64 1.76 2.28 7.02
N GLU A 65 1.11 1.13 7.22
CA GLU A 65 0.28 0.89 8.40
C GLU A 65 1.10 0.99 9.68
N GLU A 66 2.31 0.42 9.70
CA GLU A 66 3.20 0.52 10.85
C GLU A 66 3.60 1.97 11.13
N ALA A 67 3.94 2.71 10.06
CA ALA A 67 4.29 4.13 10.19
C ALA A 67 3.10 4.94 10.71
N ILE A 68 1.91 4.70 10.17
CA ILE A 68 0.69 5.36 10.60
C ILE A 68 0.41 5.09 12.07
N SER A 69 0.54 3.83 12.51
CA SER A 69 0.34 3.45 13.90
C SER A 69 1.31 4.18 14.83
N SER A 70 2.58 4.26 14.43
CA SER A 70 3.60 4.96 15.22
C SER A 70 3.29 6.46 15.34
N LEU A 71 2.84 7.07 14.26
CA LEU A 71 2.49 8.50 14.25
C LEU A 71 1.22 8.78 15.06
N ASN A 72 0.27 7.84 15.05
CA ASN A 72 -0.95 7.96 15.85
C ASN A 72 -0.67 8.00 17.35
N GLU A 73 0.41 7.37 17.80
CA GLU A 73 0.83 7.40 19.20
C GLU A 73 1.25 8.81 19.65
N ILE A 74 1.71 9.63 18.71
CA ILE A 74 2.12 11.01 18.99
C ILE A 74 0.93 11.97 18.95
N SER A 75 0.03 11.76 18.02
CA SER A 75 -1.11 12.68 17.81
C SER A 75 -2.30 12.45 18.82
#